data_5fbe6be840bd69f8a35376b50d6aa216
#
_entry.id   5fbe6be840bd69f8a35376b50d6aa216
#
_cell.length_a   1.000
_cell.length_b   1.000
_cell.length_c   1.000
_cell.angle_alpha   90.00
_cell.angle_beta   90.00
_cell.angle_gamma   90.00
#
_symmetry.space_group_name_H-M   'P 1'
#
loop_
_entity.id
_entity.type
_entity.pdbx_description
1 polymer ?
#
loop_
_entity_poly.entity_id
_entity_poly.type
_entity_poly.pdbx_seq_one_letter_code
_entity_poly.pdbx_strand_id
1 'polypeptide(L)'
;TMNIGVFAIVMSMQQDGQSVTEIASLKMISETDPGKAIALVILLFSLAGIPPMLGFFAKFEVLRAAINAELLYLAVLGVLASVIGAFYYLRIVYFIYFGEMPETPLDDAKSPILRTIWTASAAIMIFGIVSLLGVEQMAKAAAFSLLN
;
A
#
# COMPACT_ATOMS: atom_id res chain seq x y z
N THR A 1 -2.60 1.43 8.21
CA THR A 1 -1.73 0.23 8.10
C THR A 1 -0.84 0.32 6.86
N MET A 2 -1.38 0.52 5.63
CA MET A 2 -0.61 0.59 4.36
C MET A 2 0.54 1.61 4.42
N ASN A 3 0.24 2.86 4.74
CA ASN A 3 1.25 3.93 4.82
C ASN A 3 2.32 3.62 5.88
N ILE A 4 1.91 3.09 7.05
CA ILE A 4 2.85 2.71 8.11
C ILE A 4 3.83 1.64 7.60
N GLY A 5 3.34 0.64 6.88
CA GLY A 5 4.18 -0.40 6.29
C GLY A 5 5.18 0.14 5.26
N VAL A 6 4.72 1.02 4.35
CA VAL A 6 5.58 1.67 3.35
C VAL A 6 6.66 2.52 4.04
N PHE A 7 6.28 3.36 5.00
CA PHE A 7 7.24 4.18 5.73
C PHE A 7 8.22 3.34 6.55
N ALA A 8 7.78 2.24 7.18
CA ALA A 8 8.67 1.34 7.90
C ALA A 8 9.73 0.72 6.98
N ILE A 9 9.36 0.36 5.74
CA ILE A 9 10.32 -0.11 4.73
C ILE A 9 11.31 1.01 4.38
N VAL A 10 10.80 2.18 4.01
CA VAL A 10 11.65 3.32 3.62
C VAL A 10 12.61 3.71 4.75
N MET A 11 12.12 3.78 6.00
CA MET A 11 12.95 4.07 7.17
C MET A 11 13.99 2.98 7.47
N SER A 12 13.77 1.74 7.02
CA SER A 12 14.74 0.66 7.16
C SER A 12 15.85 0.69 6.12
N MET A 13 15.74 1.55 5.09
CA MET A 13 16.69 1.64 4.00
C MET A 13 17.68 2.77 4.24
N GLN A 14 18.95 2.45 4.15
CA GLN A 14 20.05 3.39 4.30
C GLN A 14 21.00 3.23 3.13
N GLN A 15 21.70 4.30 2.80
CA GLN A 15 22.78 4.32 1.82
C GLN A 15 23.93 5.13 2.43
N ASP A 16 25.09 4.50 2.59
CA ASP A 16 26.26 5.08 3.27
C ASP A 16 25.94 5.61 4.69
N GLY A 17 25.06 4.91 5.42
CA GLY A 17 24.65 5.28 6.78
C GLY A 17 23.67 6.46 6.85
N GLN A 18 23.20 6.97 5.72
CA GLN A 18 22.17 8.02 5.65
C GLN A 18 20.84 7.46 5.17
N SER A 19 19.73 8.08 5.64
CA SER A 19 18.38 7.69 5.21
C SER A 19 18.18 7.95 3.72
N VAL A 20 17.64 6.97 3.01
CA VAL A 20 17.30 7.08 1.59
C VAL A 20 16.13 8.04 1.40
N THR A 21 16.32 9.08 0.60
CA THR A 21 15.30 10.11 0.33
C THR A 21 14.84 10.12 -1.13
N GLU A 22 15.57 9.45 -2.02
CA GLU A 22 15.27 9.44 -3.46
C GLU A 22 14.63 8.12 -3.92
N ILE A 23 13.63 8.22 -4.79
CA ILE A 23 12.99 7.05 -5.43
C ILE A 23 13.99 6.28 -6.29
N ALA A 24 14.97 7.00 -6.85
CA ALA A 24 16.03 6.36 -7.64
C ALA A 24 16.84 5.32 -6.86
N SER A 25 16.97 5.49 -5.54
CA SER A 25 17.63 4.53 -4.65
C SER A 25 16.87 3.23 -4.43
N LEU A 26 15.57 3.19 -4.80
CA LEU A 26 14.76 1.96 -4.76
C LEU A 26 15.00 1.04 -5.97
N LYS A 27 15.86 1.46 -6.90
CA LYS A 27 16.16 0.70 -8.10
C LYS A 27 16.72 -0.68 -7.73
N MET A 28 16.18 -1.70 -8.36
CA MET A 28 16.62 -3.10 -8.22
C MET A 28 16.68 -3.62 -6.78
N ILE A 29 15.87 -3.07 -5.87
CA ILE A 29 15.77 -3.60 -4.49
C ILE A 29 15.33 -5.08 -4.49
N SER A 30 14.70 -5.53 -5.57
CA SER A 30 14.33 -6.94 -5.76
C SER A 30 15.55 -7.88 -5.81
N GLU A 31 16.70 -7.38 -6.23
CA GLU A 31 17.94 -8.15 -6.27
C GLU A 31 18.67 -8.18 -4.92
N THR A 32 18.59 -7.07 -4.17
CA THR A 32 19.32 -6.93 -2.88
C THR A 32 18.52 -7.48 -1.70
N ASP A 33 17.23 -7.19 -1.64
CA ASP A 33 16.31 -7.68 -0.60
C ASP A 33 14.93 -8.01 -1.18
N PRO A 34 14.74 -9.22 -1.74
CA PRO A 34 13.50 -9.62 -2.38
C PRO A 34 12.31 -9.63 -1.41
N GLY A 35 12.54 -9.86 -0.12
CA GLY A 35 11.48 -9.83 0.90
C GLY A 35 10.89 -8.45 1.09
N LYS A 36 11.74 -7.41 1.16
CA LYS A 36 11.30 -6.02 1.21
C LYS A 36 10.64 -5.58 -0.09
N ALA A 37 11.20 -5.98 -1.24
CA ALA A 37 10.64 -5.67 -2.54
C ALA A 37 9.20 -6.18 -2.66
N ILE A 38 8.94 -7.45 -2.34
CA ILE A 38 7.61 -8.05 -2.38
C ILE A 38 6.66 -7.35 -1.40
N ALA A 39 7.08 -7.10 -0.15
CA ALA A 39 6.25 -6.42 0.82
C ALA A 39 5.89 -5.00 0.36
N LEU A 40 6.85 -4.26 -0.19
CA LEU A 40 6.62 -2.91 -0.71
C LEU A 40 5.63 -2.92 -1.87
N VAL A 41 5.75 -3.87 -2.80
CA VAL A 41 4.82 -4.04 -3.92
C VAL A 41 3.40 -4.35 -3.44
N ILE A 42 3.24 -5.25 -2.47
CA ILE A 42 1.92 -5.57 -1.89
C ILE A 42 1.28 -4.32 -1.29
N LEU A 43 2.05 -3.54 -0.53
CA LEU A 43 1.57 -2.31 0.09
C LEU A 43 1.22 -1.24 -0.96
N LEU A 44 2.06 -1.06 -1.99
CA LEU A 44 1.82 -0.12 -3.09
C LEU A 44 0.61 -0.51 -3.95
N PHE A 45 0.42 -1.81 -4.23
CA PHE A 45 -0.77 -2.29 -4.93
C PHE A 45 -2.04 -2.07 -4.11
N SER A 46 -1.97 -2.24 -2.80
CA SER A 46 -3.09 -1.91 -1.91
C SER A 46 -3.39 -0.41 -1.92
N LEU A 47 -2.37 0.46 -1.90
CA LEU A 47 -2.52 1.91 -2.03
C LEU A 47 -3.06 2.33 -3.41
N ALA A 48 -2.62 1.69 -4.48
CA ALA A 48 -3.15 1.89 -5.82
C ALA A 48 -4.64 1.50 -5.91
N GLY A 49 -5.06 0.54 -5.09
CA GLY A 49 -6.42 -0.01 -5.12
C GLY A 49 -6.57 -1.09 -6.17
N ILE A 50 -5.56 -1.96 -6.31
CA ILE A 50 -5.60 -3.09 -7.24
C ILE A 50 -6.28 -4.29 -6.54
N PRO A 51 -7.30 -4.93 -7.16
CA PRO A 51 -7.84 -6.18 -6.64
C PRO A 51 -6.75 -7.27 -6.60
N PRO A 52 -6.73 -8.14 -5.62
CA PRO A 52 -7.66 -8.38 -4.51
C PRO A 52 -7.25 -7.72 -3.17
N MET A 53 -6.56 -6.59 -3.17
CA MET A 53 -6.05 -5.94 -1.96
C MET A 53 -7.12 -5.18 -1.19
N LEU A 54 -6.93 -5.04 0.14
CA LEU A 54 -7.85 -4.30 1.02
C LEU A 54 -8.11 -2.86 0.58
N GLY A 55 -7.11 -2.19 0.04
CA GLY A 55 -7.24 -0.82 -0.46
C GLY A 55 -8.23 -0.66 -1.60
N PHE A 56 -8.42 -1.68 -2.43
CA PHE A 56 -9.44 -1.69 -3.46
C PHE A 56 -10.85 -1.63 -2.87
N PHE A 57 -11.15 -2.48 -1.89
CA PHE A 57 -12.48 -2.54 -1.27
C PHE A 57 -12.81 -1.24 -0.56
N ALA A 58 -11.85 -0.64 0.15
CA ALA A 58 -12.05 0.65 0.81
C ALA A 58 -12.42 1.75 -0.19
N LYS A 59 -11.71 1.86 -1.31
CA LYS A 59 -12.03 2.83 -2.38
C LYS A 59 -13.36 2.53 -3.03
N PHE A 60 -13.63 1.26 -3.30
CA PHE A 60 -14.88 0.83 -3.92
C PHE A 60 -16.11 1.22 -3.09
N GLU A 61 -16.07 0.99 -1.76
CA GLU A 61 -17.18 1.36 -0.87
C GLU A 61 -17.39 2.88 -0.80
N VAL A 62 -16.32 3.68 -0.80
CA VAL A 62 -16.43 5.14 -0.84
C VAL A 62 -17.07 5.61 -2.16
N LEU A 63 -16.65 5.06 -3.29
CA LEU A 63 -17.23 5.40 -4.60
C LEU A 63 -18.69 4.97 -4.69
N ARG A 64 -19.01 3.79 -4.19
CA ARG A 64 -20.38 3.28 -4.10
C ARG A 64 -21.27 4.17 -3.23
N ALA A 65 -20.77 4.63 -2.10
CA ALA A 65 -21.50 5.56 -1.23
C ALA A 65 -21.79 6.90 -1.93
N ALA A 66 -20.82 7.42 -2.69
CA ALA A 66 -20.98 8.65 -3.48
C ALA A 66 -22.07 8.48 -4.57
N ILE A 67 -22.08 7.34 -5.27
CA ILE A 67 -23.12 7.04 -6.28
C ILE A 67 -24.50 6.93 -5.62
N ASN A 68 -24.60 6.23 -4.50
CA ASN A 68 -25.87 6.07 -3.78
C ASN A 68 -26.41 7.41 -3.22
N ALA A 69 -25.53 8.38 -2.99
CA ALA A 69 -25.89 9.74 -2.58
C ALA A 69 -26.17 10.66 -3.77
N GLU A 70 -26.31 10.12 -4.99
CA GLU A 70 -26.50 10.86 -6.26
C GLU A 70 -25.39 11.86 -6.60
N LEU A 71 -24.19 11.71 -5.97
CA LEU A 71 -23.01 12.54 -6.19
C LEU A 71 -22.10 11.93 -7.27
N LEU A 72 -22.67 11.64 -8.45
CA LEU A 72 -21.94 10.97 -9.55
C LEU A 72 -20.69 11.71 -9.96
N TYR A 73 -20.72 13.06 -10.01
CA TYR A 73 -19.55 13.87 -10.36
C TYR A 73 -18.38 13.65 -9.38
N LEU A 74 -18.69 13.47 -8.08
CA LEU A 74 -17.69 13.23 -7.06
C LEU A 74 -17.09 11.82 -7.21
N ALA A 75 -17.91 10.83 -7.54
CA ALA A 75 -17.45 9.48 -7.82
C ALA A 75 -16.49 9.46 -9.03
N VAL A 76 -16.83 10.16 -10.12
CA VAL A 76 -15.97 10.27 -11.31
C VAL A 76 -14.64 10.95 -10.98
N LEU A 77 -14.66 12.07 -10.26
CA LEU A 77 -13.43 12.73 -9.80
C LEU A 77 -12.58 11.82 -8.91
N GLY A 78 -13.21 11.05 -8.02
CA GLY A 78 -12.54 10.07 -7.16
C GLY A 78 -11.85 8.96 -7.95
N VAL A 79 -12.49 8.45 -9.02
CA VAL A 79 -11.88 7.48 -9.92
C VAL A 79 -10.68 8.07 -10.65
N LEU A 80 -10.82 9.27 -11.23
CA LEU A 80 -9.73 9.94 -11.94
C LEU A 80 -8.53 10.18 -11.01
N ALA A 81 -8.76 10.69 -9.80
CA ALA A 81 -7.72 10.86 -8.79
C ALA A 81 -7.05 9.54 -8.42
N SER A 82 -7.83 8.44 -8.33
CA SER A 82 -7.28 7.11 -8.04
C SER A 82 -6.41 6.58 -9.16
N VAL A 83 -6.75 6.83 -10.43
CA VAL A 83 -5.94 6.44 -11.59
C VAL A 83 -4.60 7.21 -11.60
N ILE A 84 -4.63 8.50 -11.34
CA ILE A 84 -3.41 9.32 -11.23
C ILE A 84 -2.52 8.77 -10.09
N GLY A 85 -3.10 8.50 -8.93
CA GLY A 85 -2.38 7.91 -7.80
C GLY A 85 -1.76 6.54 -8.15
N ALA A 86 -2.53 5.68 -8.82
CA ALA A 86 -2.06 4.36 -9.23
C ALA A 86 -0.83 4.45 -10.16
N PHE A 87 -0.79 5.43 -11.07
CA PHE A 87 0.37 5.66 -11.94
C PHE A 87 1.66 5.88 -11.13
N TYR A 88 1.61 6.72 -10.08
CA TYR A 88 2.79 6.97 -9.24
C TYR A 88 3.23 5.73 -8.47
N TYR A 89 2.30 4.95 -7.93
CA TYR A 89 2.63 3.70 -7.22
C TYR A 89 3.22 2.65 -8.16
N LEU A 90 2.64 2.47 -9.35
CA LEU A 90 3.16 1.53 -10.35
C LEU A 90 4.53 1.96 -10.88
N ARG A 91 4.78 3.26 -11.00
CA ARG A 91 6.11 3.78 -11.35
C ARG A 91 7.17 3.36 -10.34
N ILE A 92 6.86 3.42 -9.04
CA ILE A 92 7.79 2.94 -7.99
C ILE A 92 8.03 1.44 -8.14
N VAL A 93 6.97 0.65 -8.37
CA VAL A 93 7.09 -0.81 -8.61
C VAL A 93 7.98 -1.09 -9.83
N TYR A 94 7.84 -0.31 -10.88
CA TYR A 94 8.70 -0.42 -12.06
C TYR A 94 10.19 -0.23 -11.71
N PHE A 95 10.53 0.80 -10.94
CA PHE A 95 11.90 1.02 -10.50
C PHE A 95 12.45 -0.09 -9.61
N ILE A 96 11.62 -0.68 -8.75
CA ILE A 96 12.02 -1.79 -7.87
C ILE A 96 12.49 -3.01 -8.67
N TYR A 97 11.85 -3.31 -9.82
CA TYR A 97 12.13 -4.51 -10.60
C TYR A 97 12.93 -4.27 -11.88
N PHE A 98 12.78 -3.10 -12.50
CA PHE A 98 13.30 -2.83 -13.84
C PHE A 98 14.22 -1.60 -13.90
N GLY A 99 14.55 -1.02 -12.74
CA GLY A 99 15.53 0.07 -12.67
C GLY A 99 16.95 -0.42 -12.97
N GLU A 100 17.86 0.50 -13.26
CA GLU A 100 19.29 0.19 -13.35
C GLU A 100 19.84 -0.07 -11.94
N MET A 101 20.83 -0.95 -11.81
CA MET A 101 21.49 -1.20 -10.53
C MET A 101 22.12 0.08 -10.00
N PRO A 102 21.90 0.44 -8.72
CA PRO A 102 22.58 1.58 -8.12
C PRO A 102 24.09 1.30 -8.01
N GLU A 103 24.92 2.32 -8.16
CA GLU A 103 26.37 2.23 -8.02
C GLU A 103 26.77 1.80 -6.59
N THR A 104 25.98 2.21 -5.60
CA THR A 104 26.16 1.82 -4.21
C THR A 104 24.96 1.00 -3.73
N PRO A 105 25.17 -0.22 -3.21
CA PRO A 105 24.09 -1.05 -2.67
C PRO A 105 23.43 -0.37 -1.47
N LEU A 106 22.15 -0.67 -1.28
CA LEU A 106 21.42 -0.20 -0.10
C LEU A 106 21.88 -1.00 1.13
N ASP A 107 22.27 -0.29 2.17
CA ASP A 107 22.51 -0.87 3.48
C ASP A 107 21.18 -1.10 4.19
N ASP A 108 21.06 -2.22 4.88
CA ASP A 108 19.88 -2.54 5.64
C ASP A 108 20.06 -2.16 7.11
N ALA A 109 19.29 -1.17 7.58
CA ALA A 109 19.16 -0.95 9.01
C ALA A 109 18.47 -2.16 9.64
N LYS A 110 19.24 -3.06 10.26
CA LYS A 110 18.75 -4.29 10.92
C LYS A 110 17.92 -3.99 12.16
N SER A 111 16.81 -3.27 11.98
CA SER A 111 15.85 -3.01 13.06
C SER A 111 14.77 -4.10 13.04
N PRO A 112 14.73 -4.98 14.07
CA PRO A 112 13.71 -6.02 14.15
C PRO A 112 12.30 -5.44 14.29
N ILE A 113 12.18 -4.24 14.87
CA ILE A 113 10.91 -3.54 15.03
C ILE A 113 10.35 -3.13 13.67
N LEU A 114 11.14 -2.46 12.83
CA LEU A 114 10.72 -2.06 11.49
C LEU A 114 10.35 -3.27 10.63
N ARG A 115 11.14 -4.35 10.73
CA ARG A 115 10.86 -5.61 10.04
C ARG A 115 9.50 -6.19 10.46
N THR A 116 9.19 -6.21 11.73
CA THR A 116 7.90 -6.69 12.23
C THR A 116 6.75 -5.82 11.73
N ILE A 117 6.91 -4.48 11.74
CA ILE A 117 5.88 -3.54 11.30
C ILE A 117 5.54 -3.74 9.83
N TRP A 118 6.54 -3.74 8.93
CA TRP A 118 6.23 -3.86 7.50
C TRP A 118 5.74 -5.26 7.11
N THR A 119 6.27 -6.35 7.74
CA THR A 119 5.79 -7.72 7.51
C THR A 119 4.34 -7.88 7.96
N ALA A 120 4.02 -7.40 9.16
CA ALA A 120 2.65 -7.43 9.67
C ALA A 120 1.70 -6.61 8.80
N SER A 121 2.14 -5.43 8.34
CA SER A 121 1.34 -4.58 7.44
C SER A 121 1.05 -5.26 6.10
N ALA A 122 2.05 -5.89 5.49
CA ALA A 122 1.88 -6.64 4.25
C ALA A 122 0.97 -7.86 4.43
N ALA A 123 1.13 -8.60 5.53
CA ALA A 123 0.27 -9.74 5.87
C ALA A 123 -1.20 -9.31 6.05
N ILE A 124 -1.45 -8.21 6.75
CA ILE A 124 -2.80 -7.65 6.91
C ILE A 124 -3.42 -7.29 5.55
N MET A 125 -2.64 -6.79 4.59
CA MET A 125 -3.17 -6.45 3.27
C MET A 125 -3.58 -7.68 2.45
N ILE A 126 -2.89 -8.80 2.62
CA ILE A 126 -3.21 -10.06 1.93
C ILE A 126 -4.38 -10.79 2.63
N PHE A 127 -4.26 -10.97 3.94
CA PHE A 127 -5.20 -11.80 4.71
C PHE A 127 -6.43 -11.03 5.19
N GLY A 128 -6.37 -9.70 5.20
CA GLY A 128 -7.47 -8.86 5.68
C GLY A 128 -8.76 -9.01 4.89
N ILE A 129 -8.71 -9.49 3.65
CA ILE A 129 -9.89 -9.82 2.84
C ILE A 129 -10.72 -10.91 3.51
N VAL A 130 -10.08 -11.95 4.04
CA VAL A 130 -10.76 -13.06 4.72
C VAL A 130 -11.49 -12.54 5.96
N SER A 131 -10.91 -11.56 6.65
CA SER A 131 -11.51 -10.89 7.81
C SER A 131 -12.64 -9.93 7.42
N LEU A 132 -12.59 -9.32 6.25
CA LEU A 132 -13.59 -8.36 5.78
C LEU A 132 -14.98 -9.00 5.61
N LEU A 133 -15.05 -10.26 5.18
CA LEU A 133 -16.30 -11.00 5.02
C LEU A 133 -17.07 -11.14 6.35
N GLY A 134 -16.38 -11.13 7.49
CA GLY A 134 -17.02 -11.16 8.81
C GLY A 134 -17.28 -9.77 9.39
N VAL A 135 -16.36 -8.83 9.20
CA VAL A 135 -16.45 -7.45 9.72
C VAL A 135 -17.54 -6.65 9.04
N GLU A 136 -17.82 -6.87 7.75
CA GLU A 136 -18.87 -6.17 7.03
C GLU A 136 -20.25 -6.41 7.65
N GLN A 137 -20.55 -7.64 8.05
CA GLN A 137 -21.82 -7.97 8.70
C GLN A 137 -21.93 -7.29 10.08
N MET A 138 -20.84 -7.29 10.85
CA MET A 138 -20.81 -6.61 12.16
C MET A 138 -20.93 -5.10 12.03
N ALA A 139 -20.26 -4.50 11.05
CA ALA A 139 -20.33 -3.06 10.78
C ALA A 139 -21.75 -2.63 10.35
N LYS A 140 -22.40 -3.41 9.49
CA LYS A 140 -23.81 -3.18 9.11
C LYS A 140 -24.75 -3.30 10.32
N ALA A 141 -24.58 -4.34 11.15
CA ALA A 141 -25.38 -4.51 12.35
C ALA A 141 -25.20 -3.33 13.33
N ALA A 142 -23.98 -2.86 13.54
CA ALA A 142 -23.68 -1.70 14.37
C ALA A 142 -24.28 -0.41 13.79
N ALA A 143 -24.21 -0.19 12.47
CA ALA A 143 -24.81 0.96 11.81
C ALA A 143 -26.34 0.97 11.96
N PHE A 144 -27.00 -0.18 11.79
CA PHE A 144 -28.45 -0.29 11.99
C PHE A 144 -28.87 -0.03 13.44
N SER A 145 -28.04 -0.40 14.43
CA SER A 145 -28.34 -0.14 15.85
C SER A 145 -28.22 1.33 16.25
N LEU A 146 -27.53 2.14 15.46
CA LEU A 146 -27.40 3.60 15.68
C LEU A 146 -28.52 4.41 15.01
N LEU A 147 -29.29 3.81 14.10
CA LEU A 147 -30.36 4.47 13.36
C LEU A 147 -31.75 4.20 13.95
N ASN A 148 -31.84 3.33 14.96
CA ASN A 148 -33.01 3.04 15.78
C ASN A 148 -32.80 3.52 17.23
#